data_8f5f60f6805aef5b56661155732660a8
#
_entry.id   8f5f60f6805aef5b56661155732660a8
#
_cell.length_a   1.000
_cell.length_b   1.000
_cell.length_c   1.000
_cell.angle_alpha   90.00
_cell.angle_beta   90.00
_cell.angle_gamma   90.00
#
_symmetry.space_group_name_H-M   'P 1'
#
loop_
_entity.id
_entity.type
_entity.pdbx_description
1 polymer ?
#
loop_
_entity_poly.entity_id
_entity_poly.type
_entity_poly.pdbx_seq_one_letter_code
_entity_poly.pdbx_strand_id
1 'polypeptide(L)'
;LCYATLNLPEYLNVDIIKQGFMEDYIEQKKDERYFLGVTPNIYRLTGFQRFKSIRQKLVVNGALNMPEGYTALVSLPTGGGKSLITQTMAYQKKDGLTITVVPTVSLAMDQVRVAKDNIRVASKAEIACYYSDLASEEKRSIIDRIKNRKLRLLFISPEALIRNEVFKQVIETANDAGYLRNLIIDEAHIVIEWGNFFRVDYQCLEPWRNNLYEKNSKLKTVLLSATYERTTVKILQSMFASGDKWIEIRCDALRREPRFELVSATSYRDKNEKTRELLRCLPRPMVVYVMRPNQAEKVKEMAADIGITNVETFTGKTKSDERSRIIEEWSENKFDIIIATSAFGVGVDKSDVRTVLHLYVPDNPNAYYQELGRGGRDGLPCLSVMCVYPEEDLESAFVMTDKVLGSEKILGRWESMLNSHTSTRGIDSYTLDTSVKPNYNSVDYAEDTSTVDQKWNIYVILLLRRYNLIKILDMVVDPHTQVYFIRISILDKRLLQTSEDTKLLIEDVRTKEWNKN
;
A
#
# COMPACT_ATOMS: atom_id res chain seq x y z
N LEU A 1 19.14 -16.89 -29.30
CA LEU A 1 18.49 -15.58 -29.36
C LEU A 1 18.61 -15.07 -30.79
N CYS A 2 17.53 -15.14 -31.57
CA CYS A 2 17.48 -14.51 -32.90
C CYS A 2 17.27 -13.01 -32.66
N TYR A 3 18.30 -12.20 -32.84
CA TYR A 3 18.16 -10.77 -33.00
C TYR A 3 17.53 -10.51 -34.39
N ALA A 4 16.21 -10.38 -34.43
CA ALA A 4 15.60 -9.65 -35.52
C ALA A 4 16.12 -8.23 -35.45
N THR A 5 16.59 -7.67 -36.55
CA THR A 5 16.87 -6.23 -36.67
C THR A 5 15.61 -5.49 -36.20
N LEU A 6 15.70 -4.83 -35.04
CA LEU A 6 14.60 -4.08 -34.46
C LEU A 6 14.32 -2.90 -35.37
N ASN A 7 13.30 -3.03 -36.24
CA ASN A 7 12.70 -1.87 -36.89
C ASN A 7 11.91 -1.12 -35.82
N LEU A 8 12.61 -0.30 -35.04
CA LEU A 8 11.99 0.55 -34.05
C LEU A 8 11.36 1.76 -34.76
N PRO A 9 10.17 2.19 -34.34
CA PRO A 9 9.60 3.45 -34.77
C PRO A 9 10.55 4.63 -34.52
N GLU A 10 10.58 5.59 -35.44
CA GLU A 10 11.49 6.75 -35.39
C GLU A 10 11.31 7.62 -34.14
N TYR A 11 10.14 7.59 -33.51
CA TYR A 11 9.85 8.34 -32.28
C TYR A 11 10.43 7.71 -31.01
N LEU A 12 10.98 6.49 -31.08
CA LEU A 12 11.61 5.83 -29.94
C LEU A 12 13.12 6.08 -29.91
N ASN A 13 13.63 6.34 -28.70
CA ASN A 13 15.07 6.42 -28.50
C ASN A 13 15.71 5.03 -28.58
N VAL A 14 16.39 4.74 -29.66
CA VAL A 14 17.00 3.44 -29.94
C VAL A 14 17.96 3.00 -28.82
N ASP A 15 18.75 3.93 -28.27
CA ASP A 15 19.74 3.59 -27.25
C ASP A 15 19.08 3.24 -25.92
N ILE A 16 17.96 3.89 -25.57
CA ILE A 16 17.15 3.57 -24.39
C ILE A 16 16.51 2.19 -24.57
N ILE A 17 15.90 1.93 -25.72
CA ILE A 17 15.20 0.66 -25.99
C ILE A 17 16.18 -0.52 -25.99
N LYS A 18 17.36 -0.38 -26.59
CA LYS A 18 18.41 -1.41 -26.57
C LYS A 18 18.81 -1.84 -25.16
N GLN A 19 18.88 -0.90 -24.21
CA GLN A 19 19.19 -1.23 -22.82
C GLN A 19 18.18 -2.17 -22.17
N GLY A 20 16.90 -2.12 -22.57
CA GLY A 20 15.86 -3.05 -22.13
C GLY A 20 16.09 -4.48 -22.64
N PHE A 21 16.83 -4.66 -23.74
CA PHE A 21 17.24 -5.98 -24.26
C PHE A 21 18.56 -6.49 -23.65
N MET A 22 19.16 -5.78 -22.70
CA MET A 22 20.37 -6.18 -21.97
C MET A 22 21.68 -6.20 -22.80
N GLU A 23 21.73 -5.53 -23.94
CA GLU A 23 22.91 -5.54 -24.79
C GLU A 23 24.16 -4.93 -24.11
N ASP A 24 23.98 -3.96 -23.21
CA ASP A 24 25.08 -3.22 -22.55
C ASP A 24 25.29 -3.56 -21.05
N TYR A 25 24.62 -4.59 -20.53
CA TYR A 25 24.55 -4.79 -19.07
C TYR A 25 25.80 -5.38 -18.41
N ILE A 26 26.70 -5.97 -19.18
CA ILE A 26 27.87 -6.72 -18.66
C ILE A 26 28.87 -5.82 -17.89
N GLU A 27 28.93 -4.53 -18.18
CA GLU A 27 29.85 -3.61 -17.52
C GLU A 27 29.42 -3.11 -16.14
N GLN A 28 28.12 -3.01 -15.85
CA GLN A 28 27.62 -2.42 -14.61
C GLN A 28 27.70 -3.32 -13.38
N LYS A 29 27.87 -4.63 -13.53
CA LYS A 29 28.01 -5.58 -12.42
C LYS A 29 29.38 -5.54 -11.70
N LYS A 30 30.35 -4.81 -12.22
CA LYS A 30 31.73 -4.80 -11.69
C LYS A 30 31.95 -3.92 -10.45
N ASP A 31 30.95 -3.17 -9.96
CA ASP A 31 31.12 -2.32 -8.78
C ASP A 31 30.83 -3.07 -7.45
N GLU A 32 31.34 -4.30 -7.31
CA GLU A 32 31.33 -5.08 -6.07
C GLU A 32 32.37 -4.57 -5.05
N ARG A 33 32.56 -3.26 -4.92
CA ARG A 33 33.55 -2.67 -3.98
C ARG A 33 33.15 -2.83 -2.52
N TYR A 34 31.91 -3.22 -2.24
CA TYR A 34 31.43 -3.32 -0.87
C TYR A 34 31.11 -4.76 -0.48
N PHE A 35 31.71 -5.19 0.64
CA PHE A 35 31.34 -6.46 1.24
C PHE A 35 29.94 -6.36 1.85
N LEU A 36 28.96 -6.99 1.21
CA LEU A 36 27.56 -7.01 1.61
C LEU A 36 27.20 -8.26 2.44
N GLY A 37 28.15 -8.87 3.11
CA GLY A 37 27.91 -10.05 3.96
C GLY A 37 26.87 -9.78 5.03
N VAL A 38 25.99 -10.74 5.24
CA VAL A 38 24.98 -10.71 6.32
C VAL A 38 25.62 -11.07 7.67
N THR A 39 24.92 -10.73 8.76
CA THR A 39 25.34 -11.16 10.10
C THR A 39 25.14 -12.68 10.27
N PRO A 40 25.90 -13.34 11.18
CA PRO A 40 25.74 -14.79 11.43
C PRO A 40 24.31 -15.20 11.79
N ASN A 41 23.57 -14.33 12.47
CA ASN A 41 22.18 -14.60 12.84
C ASN A 41 21.25 -14.60 11.61
N ILE A 42 21.43 -13.65 10.69
CA ILE A 42 20.66 -13.60 9.43
C ILE A 42 21.02 -14.80 8.56
N TYR A 43 22.31 -15.15 8.47
CA TYR A 43 22.75 -16.34 7.72
C TYR A 43 22.13 -17.63 8.28
N ARG A 44 22.16 -17.83 9.60
CA ARG A 44 21.53 -19.01 10.23
C ARG A 44 20.03 -19.06 9.97
N LEU A 45 19.37 -17.91 10.02
CA LEU A 45 17.93 -17.80 9.82
C LEU A 45 17.52 -18.09 8.38
N THR A 46 18.21 -17.49 7.40
CA THR A 46 17.76 -17.46 6.00
C THR A 46 18.66 -18.24 5.05
N GLY A 47 19.92 -18.46 5.40
CA GLY A 47 20.95 -18.99 4.51
C GLY A 47 21.44 -17.99 3.47
N PHE A 48 20.98 -16.76 3.48
CA PHE A 48 21.51 -15.72 2.61
C PHE A 48 22.95 -15.38 3.01
N GLN A 49 23.84 -15.32 2.05
CA GLN A 49 25.24 -14.97 2.29
C GLN A 49 25.49 -13.46 2.24
N ARG A 50 24.68 -12.75 1.42
CA ARG A 50 24.84 -11.32 1.15
C ARG A 50 23.50 -10.59 1.16
N PHE A 51 23.51 -9.33 1.53
CA PHE A 51 22.41 -8.41 1.26
C PHE A 51 22.35 -8.07 -0.23
N LYS A 52 21.18 -7.77 -0.75
CA LYS A 52 20.98 -7.33 -2.14
C LYS A 52 21.69 -6.00 -2.44
N SER A 53 21.79 -5.12 -1.44
CA SER A 53 22.41 -3.81 -1.58
C SER A 53 22.89 -3.26 -0.23
N ILE A 54 23.75 -2.24 -0.26
CA ILE A 54 24.16 -1.50 0.94
C ILE A 54 22.95 -0.87 1.64
N ARG A 55 21.95 -0.43 0.87
CA ARG A 55 20.69 0.13 1.41
C ARG A 55 19.91 -0.90 2.22
N GLN A 56 19.75 -2.12 1.69
CA GLN A 56 19.11 -3.20 2.42
C GLN A 56 19.88 -3.51 3.72
N LYS A 57 21.22 -3.56 3.67
CA LYS A 57 22.07 -3.79 4.84
C LYS A 57 21.84 -2.74 5.91
N LEU A 58 21.84 -1.45 5.54
CA LEU A 58 21.63 -0.34 6.49
C LEU A 58 20.23 -0.38 7.10
N VAL A 59 19.21 -0.59 6.29
CA VAL A 59 17.82 -0.58 6.73
C VAL A 59 17.51 -1.78 7.63
N VAL A 60 17.94 -2.99 7.26
CA VAL A 60 17.74 -4.19 8.08
C VAL A 60 18.44 -4.05 9.43
N ASN A 61 19.71 -3.62 9.42
CA ASN A 61 20.47 -3.44 10.68
C ASN A 61 19.88 -2.30 11.53
N GLY A 62 19.44 -1.21 10.93
CA GLY A 62 18.77 -0.11 11.64
C GLY A 62 17.48 -0.57 12.32
N ALA A 63 16.62 -1.31 11.62
CA ALA A 63 15.39 -1.85 12.17
C ALA A 63 15.63 -2.87 13.29
N LEU A 64 16.64 -3.75 13.15
CA LEU A 64 16.99 -4.73 14.18
C LEU A 64 17.51 -4.06 15.45
N ASN A 65 18.33 -3.00 15.31
CA ASN A 65 18.94 -2.30 16.45
C ASN A 65 18.06 -1.21 17.05
N MET A 66 16.85 -1.02 16.54
CA MET A 66 15.88 -0.08 17.10
C MET A 66 15.58 -0.40 18.56
N PRO A 67 15.61 0.59 19.49
CA PRO A 67 15.29 0.38 20.90
C PRO A 67 13.83 -0.08 21.11
N GLU A 68 13.56 -0.71 22.24
CA GLU A 68 12.18 -1.08 22.62
C GLU A 68 11.32 0.16 22.83
N GLY A 69 10.07 0.09 22.41
CA GLY A 69 9.11 1.19 22.52
C GLY A 69 9.24 2.30 21.48
N TYR A 70 10.18 2.19 20.54
CA TYR A 70 10.33 3.16 19.46
C TYR A 70 9.43 2.82 18.27
N THR A 71 9.07 3.87 17.54
CA THR A 71 8.51 3.76 16.19
C THR A 71 9.57 4.11 15.17
N ALA A 72 9.81 3.22 14.20
CA ALA A 72 10.70 3.47 13.07
C ALA A 72 9.91 3.64 11.79
N LEU A 73 10.11 4.76 11.09
CA LEU A 73 9.68 4.93 9.71
C LEU A 73 10.82 4.45 8.81
N VAL A 74 10.49 3.48 7.96
CA VAL A 74 11.50 2.78 7.15
C VAL A 74 11.13 2.87 5.69
N SER A 75 11.97 3.49 4.86
CA SER A 75 11.82 3.49 3.41
C SER A 75 12.88 2.62 2.73
N LEU A 76 12.41 1.79 1.81
CA LEU A 76 13.27 0.98 0.95
C LEU A 76 12.54 0.76 -0.39
N PRO A 77 13.17 1.06 -1.54
CA PRO A 77 12.54 0.93 -2.85
C PRO A 77 11.88 -0.43 -3.07
N THR A 78 10.88 -0.47 -3.96
CA THR A 78 10.28 -1.73 -4.42
C THR A 78 11.36 -2.69 -4.93
N GLY A 79 11.23 -3.99 -4.63
CA GLY A 79 12.29 -4.97 -4.95
C GLY A 79 13.54 -4.89 -4.06
N GLY A 80 13.67 -3.88 -3.19
CA GLY A 80 14.81 -3.73 -2.28
C GLY A 80 14.90 -4.77 -1.14
N GLY A 81 13.88 -5.63 -1.01
CA GLY A 81 13.87 -6.73 -0.05
C GLY A 81 13.37 -6.33 1.35
N LYS A 82 12.31 -5.53 1.44
CA LYS A 82 11.60 -5.17 2.70
C LYS A 82 11.23 -6.38 3.55
N SER A 83 10.84 -7.50 2.93
CA SER A 83 10.45 -8.75 3.61
C SER A 83 11.53 -9.28 4.57
N LEU A 84 12.81 -9.02 4.28
CA LEU A 84 13.90 -9.45 5.17
C LEU A 84 13.86 -8.76 6.54
N ILE A 85 13.37 -7.51 6.60
CA ILE A 85 13.17 -6.77 7.86
C ILE A 85 12.15 -7.51 8.73
N THR A 86 10.99 -7.81 8.17
CA THR A 86 9.90 -8.53 8.86
C THR A 86 10.37 -9.89 9.36
N GLN A 87 11.02 -10.67 8.49
CA GLN A 87 11.52 -12.01 8.81
C GLN A 87 12.58 -11.98 9.92
N THR A 88 13.54 -11.07 9.83
CA THR A 88 14.64 -11.00 10.81
C THR A 88 14.18 -10.45 12.16
N MET A 89 13.28 -9.46 12.18
CA MET A 89 12.71 -8.94 13.43
C MET A 89 11.90 -10.01 14.18
N ALA A 90 11.13 -10.84 13.47
CA ALA A 90 10.34 -11.91 14.08
C ALA A 90 11.18 -12.95 14.81
N TYR A 91 12.43 -13.16 14.38
CA TYR A 91 13.34 -14.18 14.94
C TYR A 91 14.53 -13.60 15.69
N GLN A 92 14.54 -12.29 15.93
CA GLN A 92 15.63 -11.63 16.68
C GLN A 92 15.74 -12.11 18.12
N LYS A 93 14.62 -12.39 18.78
CA LYS A 93 14.56 -12.94 20.15
C LYS A 93 13.99 -14.36 20.10
N LYS A 94 14.30 -15.19 21.11
CA LYS A 94 13.80 -16.57 21.18
C LYS A 94 12.28 -16.68 21.34
N ASP A 95 11.67 -15.71 22.01
CA ASP A 95 10.24 -15.64 22.27
C ASP A 95 9.67 -14.30 21.83
N GLY A 96 8.51 -14.32 21.21
CA GLY A 96 7.78 -13.12 20.83
C GLY A 96 7.03 -13.25 19.51
N LEU A 97 5.88 -12.57 19.45
CA LEU A 97 5.05 -12.44 18.26
C LEU A 97 5.40 -11.15 17.52
N THR A 98 5.55 -11.26 16.22
CA THR A 98 5.58 -10.15 15.27
C THR A 98 4.33 -10.19 14.43
N ILE A 99 3.59 -9.09 14.40
CA ILE A 99 2.44 -8.90 13.52
C ILE A 99 2.84 -7.96 12.39
N THR A 100 2.57 -8.37 11.16
CA THR A 100 2.75 -7.54 9.96
C THR A 100 1.40 -7.31 9.32
N VAL A 101 0.94 -6.07 9.37
CA VAL A 101 -0.28 -5.64 8.68
C VAL A 101 0.09 -5.36 7.23
N VAL A 102 -0.62 -5.99 6.31
CA VAL A 102 -0.39 -5.88 4.86
C VAL A 102 -1.67 -5.46 4.14
N PRO A 103 -1.55 -4.72 3.02
CA PRO A 103 -2.73 -4.12 2.39
C PRO A 103 -3.73 -5.11 1.78
N THR A 104 -3.32 -6.31 1.42
CA THR A 104 -4.23 -7.29 0.79
C THR A 104 -3.99 -8.72 1.26
N VAL A 105 -5.05 -9.53 1.18
CA VAL A 105 -4.99 -10.96 1.51
C VAL A 105 -3.99 -11.70 0.61
N SER A 106 -3.97 -11.39 -0.69
CA SER A 106 -3.03 -12.01 -1.64
C SER A 106 -1.58 -11.71 -1.26
N LEU A 107 -1.28 -10.48 -0.83
CA LEU A 107 0.06 -10.13 -0.34
C LEU A 107 0.39 -10.87 0.96
N ALA A 108 -0.58 -11.02 1.88
CA ALA A 108 -0.39 -11.79 3.11
C ALA A 108 -0.01 -13.24 2.81
N MET A 109 -0.72 -13.88 1.89
CA MET A 109 -0.46 -15.26 1.46
C MET A 109 0.92 -15.41 0.80
N ASP A 110 1.27 -14.50 -0.09
CA ASP A 110 2.59 -14.50 -0.75
C ASP A 110 3.72 -14.27 0.25
N GLN A 111 3.57 -13.31 1.17
CA GLN A 111 4.56 -13.05 2.23
C GLN A 111 4.75 -14.26 3.15
N VAL A 112 3.68 -15.00 3.47
CA VAL A 112 3.78 -16.26 4.23
C VAL A 112 4.54 -17.32 3.46
N ARG A 113 4.25 -17.50 2.17
CA ARG A 113 4.96 -18.43 1.29
C ARG A 113 6.46 -18.11 1.27
N VAL A 114 6.79 -16.87 0.95
CA VAL A 114 8.18 -16.39 0.92
C VAL A 114 8.89 -16.53 2.27
N ALA A 115 8.20 -16.23 3.38
CA ALA A 115 8.78 -16.40 4.71
C ALA A 115 9.04 -17.88 5.06
N LYS A 116 8.12 -18.77 4.70
CA LYS A 116 8.28 -20.22 4.92
C LYS A 116 9.40 -20.82 4.07
N ASP A 117 9.68 -20.27 2.90
CA ASP A 117 10.76 -20.72 2.02
C ASP A 117 12.12 -20.17 2.49
N ASN A 118 12.14 -18.92 2.94
CA ASN A 118 13.39 -18.25 3.34
C ASN A 118 13.86 -18.65 4.76
N ILE A 119 12.96 -18.94 5.69
CA ILE A 119 13.30 -19.17 7.09
C ILE A 119 13.61 -20.64 7.33
N ARG A 120 14.87 -20.95 7.56
CA ARG A 120 15.39 -22.33 7.67
C ARG A 120 15.25 -22.97 9.05
N VAL A 121 15.29 -22.16 10.11
CA VAL A 121 15.31 -22.66 11.50
C VAL A 121 13.96 -22.71 12.17
N ALA A 122 12.93 -22.18 11.53
CA ALA A 122 11.57 -22.13 12.05
C ALA A 122 10.74 -23.34 11.61
N SER A 123 9.88 -23.81 12.49
CA SER A 123 8.79 -24.68 12.07
C SER A 123 7.84 -23.89 11.18
N LYS A 124 7.38 -24.48 10.06
CA LYS A 124 6.37 -23.86 9.19
C LYS A 124 5.10 -23.44 9.95
N ALA A 125 4.83 -24.09 11.08
CA ALA A 125 3.71 -23.77 11.97
C ALA A 125 3.90 -22.46 12.76
N GLU A 126 5.12 -21.88 12.82
CA GLU A 126 5.39 -20.61 13.51
C GLU A 126 5.01 -19.38 12.66
N ILE A 127 4.65 -19.60 11.39
CA ILE A 127 4.32 -18.54 10.43
C ILE A 127 2.90 -18.77 9.92
N ALA A 128 2.07 -17.73 9.95
CA ALA A 128 0.70 -17.79 9.46
C ALA A 128 0.26 -16.48 8.80
N CYS A 129 -0.83 -16.54 8.01
CA CYS A 129 -1.65 -15.39 7.68
C CYS A 129 -3.06 -15.54 8.25
N TYR A 130 -3.68 -14.42 8.58
CA TYR A 130 -5.05 -14.36 9.06
C TYR A 130 -5.87 -13.38 8.21
N TYR A 131 -7.00 -13.82 7.69
CA TYR A 131 -7.91 -13.01 6.88
C TYR A 131 -9.36 -13.47 7.07
N SER A 132 -10.31 -12.64 6.65
CA SER A 132 -11.74 -12.81 6.96
C SER A 132 -12.33 -14.12 6.42
N ASP A 133 -11.91 -14.54 5.22
CA ASP A 133 -12.45 -15.72 4.53
C ASP A 133 -11.72 -17.04 4.89
N LEU A 134 -10.78 -16.99 5.84
CA LEU A 134 -10.07 -18.18 6.30
C LEU A 134 -11.04 -19.16 6.96
N ALA A 135 -10.84 -20.47 6.75
CA ALA A 135 -11.67 -21.52 7.34
C ALA A 135 -11.68 -21.43 8.88
N SER A 136 -12.83 -21.73 9.49
CA SER A 136 -13.01 -21.59 10.95
C SER A 136 -12.01 -22.42 11.77
N GLU A 137 -11.63 -23.60 11.28
CA GLU A 137 -10.62 -24.45 11.92
C GLU A 137 -9.23 -23.83 11.89
N GLU A 138 -8.85 -23.26 10.76
CA GLU A 138 -7.57 -22.54 10.60
C GLU A 138 -7.52 -21.31 11.49
N LYS A 139 -8.61 -20.52 11.55
CA LYS A 139 -8.74 -19.39 12.47
C LYS A 139 -8.51 -19.80 13.92
N ARG A 140 -9.18 -20.89 14.37
CA ARG A 140 -9.00 -21.45 15.72
C ARG A 140 -7.56 -21.90 15.95
N SER A 141 -6.97 -22.62 15.01
CA SER A 141 -5.58 -23.07 15.08
C SER A 141 -4.60 -21.90 15.23
N ILE A 142 -4.80 -20.78 14.52
CA ILE A 142 -3.96 -19.59 14.66
C ILE A 142 -4.12 -18.97 16.04
N ILE A 143 -5.35 -18.80 16.52
CA ILE A 143 -5.65 -18.29 17.86
C ILE A 143 -4.98 -19.15 18.95
N ASP A 144 -5.09 -20.47 18.86
CA ASP A 144 -4.47 -21.38 19.82
C ASP A 144 -2.95 -21.30 19.80
N ARG A 145 -2.34 -21.13 18.63
CA ARG A 145 -0.89 -20.92 18.51
C ARG A 145 -0.45 -19.59 19.12
N ILE A 146 -1.23 -18.52 19.03
CA ILE A 146 -0.95 -17.25 19.69
C ILE A 146 -1.05 -17.41 21.21
N LYS A 147 -2.15 -17.99 21.72
CA LYS A 147 -2.37 -18.23 23.15
C LYS A 147 -1.28 -19.10 23.79
N ASN A 148 -0.80 -20.11 23.05
CA ASN A 148 0.25 -21.02 23.49
C ASN A 148 1.67 -20.54 23.17
N ARG A 149 1.87 -19.28 22.73
CA ARG A 149 3.15 -18.67 22.36
C ARG A 149 3.94 -19.46 21.32
N LYS A 150 3.26 -20.11 20.38
CA LYS A 150 3.86 -20.92 19.31
C LYS A 150 3.96 -20.19 17.98
N LEU A 151 3.24 -19.06 17.81
CA LEU A 151 3.27 -18.28 16.58
C LEU A 151 4.30 -17.15 16.69
N ARG A 152 5.21 -17.07 15.72
CA ARG A 152 6.30 -16.08 15.69
C ARG A 152 6.03 -14.93 14.74
N LEU A 153 5.44 -15.23 13.60
CA LEU A 153 5.17 -14.27 12.54
C LEU A 153 3.76 -14.43 12.00
N LEU A 154 2.99 -13.37 12.10
CA LEU A 154 1.63 -13.29 11.62
C LEU A 154 1.50 -12.18 10.58
N PHE A 155 1.05 -12.52 9.39
CA PHE A 155 0.59 -11.56 8.38
C PHE A 155 -0.92 -11.43 8.46
N ILE A 156 -1.43 -10.20 8.41
CA ILE A 156 -2.86 -9.94 8.57
C ILE A 156 -3.29 -8.74 7.75
N SER A 157 -4.52 -8.79 7.19
CA SER A 157 -5.12 -7.61 6.61
C SER A 157 -5.70 -6.70 7.69
N PRO A 158 -5.75 -5.37 7.48
CA PRO A 158 -6.29 -4.44 8.47
C PRO A 158 -7.76 -4.71 8.77
N GLU A 159 -8.56 -5.12 7.78
CA GLU A 159 -9.97 -5.47 7.95
C GLU A 159 -10.15 -6.66 8.91
N ALA A 160 -9.33 -7.70 8.75
CA ALA A 160 -9.38 -8.88 9.60
C ALA A 160 -8.94 -8.59 11.04
N LEU A 161 -8.07 -7.60 11.23
CA LEU A 161 -7.60 -7.16 12.53
C LEU A 161 -8.60 -6.24 13.23
N ILE A 162 -9.12 -5.24 12.52
CA ILE A 162 -9.93 -4.16 13.13
C ILE A 162 -11.38 -4.59 13.32
N ARG A 163 -11.96 -5.36 12.37
CA ARG A 163 -13.40 -5.73 12.40
C ARG A 163 -13.70 -6.97 13.22
N ASN A 164 -12.70 -7.75 13.65
CA ASN A 164 -12.89 -8.97 14.41
C ASN A 164 -12.53 -8.77 15.89
N GLU A 165 -13.52 -8.42 16.70
CA GLU A 165 -13.33 -8.13 18.14
C GLU A 165 -12.72 -9.31 18.90
N VAL A 166 -13.11 -10.55 18.60
CA VAL A 166 -12.56 -11.75 19.27
C VAL A 166 -11.08 -11.89 18.98
N PHE A 167 -10.68 -11.69 17.72
CA PHE A 167 -9.27 -11.77 17.34
C PHE A 167 -8.47 -10.60 17.91
N LYS A 168 -9.03 -9.39 17.88
CA LYS A 168 -8.46 -8.19 18.47
C LYS A 168 -8.15 -8.39 19.96
N GLN A 169 -9.08 -8.95 20.74
CA GLN A 169 -8.87 -9.29 22.15
C GLN A 169 -7.74 -10.31 22.38
N VAL A 170 -7.60 -11.29 21.49
CA VAL A 170 -6.50 -12.27 21.56
C VAL A 170 -5.14 -11.56 21.39
N ILE A 171 -5.04 -10.63 20.46
CA ILE A 171 -3.81 -9.85 20.24
C ILE A 171 -3.54 -8.91 21.41
N GLU A 172 -4.56 -8.25 21.95
CA GLU A 172 -4.44 -7.38 23.13
C GLU A 172 -3.96 -8.17 24.35
N THR A 173 -4.51 -9.36 24.58
CA THR A 173 -4.04 -10.26 25.66
C THR A 173 -2.58 -10.68 25.46
N ALA A 174 -2.18 -10.99 24.23
CA ALA A 174 -0.79 -11.31 23.89
C ALA A 174 0.15 -10.10 24.12
N ASN A 175 -0.34 -8.88 23.85
CA ASN A 175 0.37 -7.63 24.09
C ASN A 175 0.56 -7.37 25.58
N ASP A 176 -0.50 -7.49 26.40
CA ASP A 176 -0.48 -7.27 27.85
C ASP A 176 0.46 -8.27 28.54
N ALA A 177 0.54 -9.50 28.02
CA ALA A 177 1.48 -10.53 28.47
C ALA A 177 2.94 -10.28 27.98
N GLY A 178 3.20 -9.20 27.25
CA GLY A 178 4.49 -8.87 26.66
C GLY A 178 4.96 -9.84 25.58
N TYR A 179 4.07 -10.66 25.04
CA TYR A 179 4.38 -11.60 23.95
C TYR A 179 4.41 -10.90 22.60
N LEU A 180 3.53 -9.92 22.35
CA LEU A 180 3.61 -9.06 21.16
C LEU A 180 4.81 -8.13 21.29
N ARG A 181 5.81 -8.32 20.43
CA ARG A 181 7.08 -7.57 20.44
C ARG A 181 7.15 -6.51 19.35
N ASN A 182 6.67 -6.86 18.16
CA ASN A 182 6.76 -5.98 17.00
C ASN A 182 5.43 -5.88 16.28
N LEU A 183 5.05 -4.66 15.94
CA LEU A 183 3.97 -4.35 15.01
C LEU A 183 4.59 -3.69 13.77
N ILE A 184 4.44 -4.31 12.63
CA ILE A 184 4.93 -3.81 11.35
C ILE A 184 3.72 -3.45 10.49
N ILE A 185 3.68 -2.25 9.96
CA ILE A 185 2.65 -1.79 9.02
C ILE A 185 3.32 -1.64 7.66
N ASP A 186 3.03 -2.57 6.75
CA ASP A 186 3.55 -2.51 5.39
C ASP A 186 2.69 -1.55 4.55
N GLU A 187 3.33 -0.88 3.59
CA GLU A 187 2.75 0.22 2.81
C GLU A 187 2.06 1.28 3.68
N ALA A 188 2.75 1.70 4.76
CA ALA A 188 2.19 2.58 5.80
C ALA A 188 1.76 3.96 5.29
N HIS A 189 2.18 4.39 4.08
CA HIS A 189 1.65 5.59 3.42
C HIS A 189 0.14 5.53 3.22
N ILE A 190 -0.45 4.33 3.05
CA ILE A 190 -1.91 4.13 2.91
C ILE A 190 -2.69 4.62 4.14
N VAL A 191 -2.06 4.66 5.33
CA VAL A 191 -2.70 5.17 6.56
C VAL A 191 -3.20 6.61 6.41
N ILE A 192 -2.64 7.37 5.49
CA ILE A 192 -3.00 8.77 5.27
C ILE A 192 -3.49 9.09 3.86
N GLU A 193 -3.53 8.10 2.98
CA GLU A 193 -4.00 8.27 1.61
C GLU A 193 -5.53 8.30 1.52
N TRP A 194 -6.03 9.03 0.53
CA TRP A 194 -7.43 9.20 0.18
C TRP A 194 -7.69 8.69 -1.24
N GLY A 195 -8.91 8.75 -1.69
CA GLY A 195 -9.25 8.43 -3.07
C GLY A 195 -9.47 6.93 -3.31
N ASN A 196 -8.93 6.42 -4.41
CA ASN A 196 -9.15 5.03 -4.83
C ASN A 196 -8.53 3.99 -3.89
N PHE A 197 -7.50 4.37 -3.13
CA PHE A 197 -6.82 3.54 -2.14
C PHE A 197 -7.32 3.76 -0.71
N PHE A 198 -8.36 4.57 -0.53
CA PHE A 198 -8.93 4.85 0.78
C PHE A 198 -9.38 3.58 1.48
N ARG A 199 -8.69 3.24 2.57
CA ARG A 199 -8.99 2.07 3.40
C ARG A 199 -9.17 2.49 4.85
N VAL A 200 -10.42 2.55 5.27
CA VAL A 200 -10.81 2.96 6.63
C VAL A 200 -10.07 2.13 7.67
N ASP A 201 -9.98 0.83 7.49
CA ASP A 201 -9.34 -0.07 8.45
C ASP A 201 -7.84 0.21 8.63
N TYR A 202 -7.14 0.71 7.60
CA TYR A 202 -5.75 1.21 7.75
C TYR A 202 -5.68 2.44 8.63
N GLN A 203 -6.66 3.32 8.50
CA GLN A 203 -6.73 4.55 9.30
C GLN A 203 -6.98 4.27 10.78
N CYS A 204 -7.57 3.10 11.09
CA CYS A 204 -7.87 2.64 12.45
C CYS A 204 -6.66 2.02 13.16
N LEU A 205 -5.60 1.70 12.44
CA LEU A 205 -4.41 1.08 13.02
C LEU A 205 -3.72 1.98 14.04
N GLU A 206 -3.76 3.29 13.84
CA GLU A 206 -3.11 4.23 14.76
C GLU A 206 -3.75 4.22 16.15
N PRO A 207 -5.06 4.48 16.35
CA PRO A 207 -5.65 4.46 17.69
C PRO A 207 -5.53 3.08 18.35
N TRP A 208 -5.71 1.99 17.61
CA TRP A 208 -5.51 0.64 18.11
C TRP A 208 -4.07 0.41 18.58
N ARG A 209 -3.07 0.79 17.78
CA ARG A 209 -1.64 0.70 18.15
C ARG A 209 -1.34 1.53 19.39
N ASN A 210 -1.90 2.72 19.51
CA ASN A 210 -1.65 3.57 20.65
C ASN A 210 -2.21 2.95 21.94
N ASN A 211 -3.39 2.34 21.90
CA ASN A 211 -3.96 1.56 23.00
C ASN A 211 -3.07 0.37 23.39
N LEU A 212 -2.49 -0.35 22.43
CA LEU A 212 -1.52 -1.40 22.71
C LEU A 212 -0.26 -0.86 23.38
N TYR A 213 0.24 0.28 22.91
CA TYR A 213 1.46 0.90 23.42
C TYR A 213 1.28 1.41 24.87
N GLU A 214 0.12 1.94 25.23
CA GLU A 214 -0.19 2.35 26.60
C GLU A 214 -0.04 1.20 27.60
N LYS A 215 -0.45 0.00 27.20
CA LYS A 215 -0.33 -1.23 28.01
C LYS A 215 1.04 -1.89 27.94
N ASN A 216 1.73 -1.78 26.80
CA ASN A 216 3.05 -2.37 26.55
C ASN A 216 4.00 -1.34 25.93
N SER A 217 4.62 -0.51 26.77
CA SER A 217 5.55 0.54 26.33
C SER A 217 6.84 0.03 25.68
N LYS A 218 7.05 -1.30 25.62
CA LYS A 218 8.18 -1.95 24.92
C LYS A 218 7.84 -2.35 23.49
N LEU A 219 6.58 -2.23 23.06
CA LEU A 219 6.14 -2.56 21.70
C LEU A 219 6.92 -1.74 20.67
N LYS A 220 7.63 -2.41 19.77
CA LYS A 220 8.28 -1.78 18.62
C LYS A 220 7.28 -1.64 17.49
N THR A 221 7.21 -0.47 16.87
CA THR A 221 6.38 -0.23 15.69
C THR A 221 7.27 0.09 14.49
N VAL A 222 7.03 -0.53 13.34
CA VAL A 222 7.76 -0.26 12.10
C VAL A 222 6.78 0.09 11.00
N LEU A 223 6.95 1.27 10.41
CA LEU A 223 6.16 1.76 9.29
C LEU A 223 6.98 1.58 8.02
N LEU A 224 6.61 0.60 7.19
CA LEU A 224 7.33 0.28 5.95
C LEU A 224 6.64 0.93 4.74
N SER A 225 7.41 1.50 3.84
CA SER A 225 6.96 1.87 2.50
C SER A 225 8.11 1.92 1.51
N ALA A 226 7.78 2.00 0.23
CA ALA A 226 8.77 2.26 -0.83
C ALA A 226 9.15 3.74 -0.88
N THR A 227 8.21 4.61 -0.60
CA THR A 227 8.33 6.08 -0.73
C THR A 227 7.60 6.76 0.41
N TYR A 228 8.15 7.89 0.85
CA TYR A 228 7.49 8.78 1.80
C TYR A 228 7.75 10.23 1.42
N GLU A 229 6.70 10.97 1.19
CA GLU A 229 6.74 12.42 1.06
C GLU A 229 6.99 13.09 2.42
N ARG A 230 7.54 14.29 2.41
CA ARG A 230 7.85 15.03 3.65
C ARG A 230 6.61 15.29 4.51
N THR A 231 5.49 15.59 3.87
CA THR A 231 4.20 15.79 4.55
C THR A 231 3.69 14.51 5.19
N THR A 232 3.76 13.39 4.44
CA THR A 232 3.42 12.04 4.93
C THR A 232 4.22 11.66 6.16
N VAL A 233 5.54 11.91 6.16
CA VAL A 233 6.41 11.64 7.33
C VAL A 233 5.94 12.40 8.55
N LYS A 234 5.68 13.71 8.43
CA LYS A 234 5.23 14.55 9.54
C LYS A 234 3.88 14.07 10.12
N ILE A 235 2.94 13.68 9.26
CA ILE A 235 1.64 13.17 9.69
C ILE A 235 1.81 11.83 10.40
N LEU A 236 2.54 10.87 9.81
CA LEU A 236 2.80 9.59 10.46
C LEU A 236 3.56 9.75 11.78
N GLN A 237 4.49 10.69 11.86
CA GLN A 237 5.18 11.01 13.10
C GLN A 237 4.20 11.51 14.17
N SER A 238 3.31 12.45 13.84
CA SER A 238 2.31 12.95 14.79
C SER A 238 1.34 11.87 15.27
N MET A 239 1.07 10.85 14.43
CA MET A 239 0.16 9.74 14.75
C MET A 239 0.81 8.62 15.56
N PHE A 240 2.04 8.24 15.23
CA PHE A 240 2.68 7.03 15.76
C PHE A 240 3.89 7.29 16.68
N ALA A 241 4.38 8.53 16.79
CA ALA A 241 5.44 8.83 17.74
C ALA A 241 4.90 8.86 19.17
N SER A 242 5.67 8.31 20.09
CA SER A 242 5.39 8.38 21.54
C SER A 242 6.46 9.24 22.19
N GLY A 243 6.23 10.56 22.26
CA GLY A 243 7.26 11.54 22.61
C GLY A 243 8.41 11.51 21.62
N ASP A 244 9.65 11.51 22.12
CA ASP A 244 10.88 11.51 21.29
C ASP A 244 11.24 10.12 20.73
N LYS A 245 10.39 9.10 20.90
CA LYS A 245 10.67 7.73 20.47
C LYS A 245 10.33 7.49 18.99
N TRP A 246 10.97 8.26 18.11
CA TRP A 246 10.83 8.21 16.67
C TRP A 246 12.19 8.08 15.99
N ILE A 247 12.27 7.20 14.99
CA ILE A 247 13.48 6.99 14.18
C ILE A 247 13.09 6.95 12.71
N GLU A 248 13.87 7.63 11.87
CA GLU A 248 13.76 7.54 10.42
C GLU A 248 14.95 6.78 9.84
N ILE A 249 14.68 5.67 9.16
CA ILE A 249 15.68 4.86 8.45
C ILE A 249 15.31 4.93 6.97
N ARG A 250 15.75 5.98 6.30
CA ARG A 250 15.33 6.30 4.94
C ARG A 250 16.41 5.95 3.93
N CYS A 251 16.03 5.16 2.95
CA CYS A 251 16.82 4.90 1.76
C CYS A 251 16.03 5.35 0.52
N ASP A 252 15.73 6.65 0.48
CA ASP A 252 14.99 7.30 -0.60
C ASP A 252 15.90 7.44 -1.81
N ALA A 253 15.89 6.45 -2.66
CA ALA A 253 16.64 6.51 -3.90
C ALA A 253 15.86 5.82 -5.01
N LEU A 254 15.89 6.44 -6.16
CA LEU A 254 15.34 5.83 -7.36
C LEU A 254 16.11 4.54 -7.69
N ARG A 255 15.40 3.59 -8.21
CA ARG A 255 15.98 2.36 -8.76
C ARG A 255 16.81 2.72 -10.01
N ARG A 256 17.86 1.95 -10.25
CA ARG A 256 18.76 2.16 -11.39
C ARG A 256 18.34 1.36 -12.62
N GLU A 257 17.50 0.36 -12.45
CA GLU A 257 17.08 -0.56 -13.50
C GLU A 257 16.16 0.09 -14.54
N PRO A 258 15.16 0.95 -14.16
CA PRO A 258 14.26 1.56 -15.15
C PRO A 258 14.97 2.56 -16.06
N ARG A 259 14.65 2.47 -17.36
CA ARG A 259 14.94 3.45 -18.40
C ARG A 259 13.63 4.06 -18.86
N PHE A 260 13.59 5.37 -18.96
CA PHE A 260 12.35 6.11 -19.13
C PHE A 260 12.22 6.60 -20.58
N GLU A 261 11.04 6.38 -21.15
CA GLU A 261 10.68 6.86 -22.47
C GLU A 261 9.26 7.43 -22.43
N LEU A 262 9.08 8.62 -22.99
CA LEU A 262 7.78 9.28 -23.12
C LEU A 262 7.39 9.36 -24.60
N VAL A 263 6.29 8.74 -24.95
CA VAL A 263 5.70 8.75 -26.28
C VAL A 263 4.45 9.61 -26.26
N SER A 264 4.53 10.79 -26.88
CA SER A 264 3.37 11.67 -27.03
C SER A 264 2.63 11.36 -28.31
N ALA A 265 1.32 11.18 -28.21
CA ALA A 265 0.40 11.05 -29.31
C ALA A 265 -0.28 12.39 -29.61
N THR A 266 -0.64 12.61 -30.87
CA THR A 266 -1.31 13.82 -31.36
C THR A 266 -2.83 13.66 -31.42
N SER A 267 -3.33 12.45 -31.27
CA SER A 267 -4.75 12.12 -31.25
C SER A 267 -4.97 10.75 -30.60
N TYR A 268 -6.21 10.42 -30.27
CA TYR A 268 -6.56 9.09 -29.79
C TYR A 268 -6.28 7.97 -30.82
N ARG A 269 -6.44 8.25 -32.12
CA ARG A 269 -6.09 7.34 -33.20
C ARG A 269 -4.59 7.08 -33.24
N ASP A 270 -3.80 8.12 -33.21
CA ASP A 270 -2.32 8.06 -33.19
C ASP A 270 -1.83 7.28 -31.95
N LYS A 271 -2.44 7.52 -30.77
CA LYS A 271 -2.15 6.76 -29.56
C LYS A 271 -2.41 5.26 -29.73
N ASN A 272 -3.52 4.88 -30.37
CA ASN A 272 -3.83 3.48 -30.65
C ASN A 272 -2.86 2.84 -31.63
N GLU A 273 -2.45 3.55 -32.68
CA GLU A 273 -1.44 3.09 -33.65
C GLU A 273 -0.09 2.88 -32.96
N LYS A 274 0.38 3.87 -32.19
CA LYS A 274 1.60 3.76 -31.38
C LYS A 274 1.51 2.63 -30.35
N THR A 275 0.38 2.44 -29.70
CA THR A 275 0.17 1.32 -28.77
C THR A 275 0.40 -0.04 -29.45
N ARG A 276 -0.13 -0.24 -30.67
CA ARG A 276 0.10 -1.49 -31.45
C ARG A 276 1.58 -1.69 -31.77
N GLU A 277 2.28 -0.63 -32.16
CA GLU A 277 3.71 -0.67 -32.43
C GLU A 277 4.53 -1.01 -31.19
N LEU A 278 4.22 -0.36 -30.04
CA LEU A 278 4.89 -0.61 -28.76
C LEU A 278 4.68 -2.05 -28.27
N LEU A 279 3.47 -2.60 -28.42
CA LEU A 279 3.20 -4.00 -28.09
C LEU A 279 4.03 -4.98 -28.94
N ARG A 280 4.40 -4.61 -30.18
CA ARG A 280 5.22 -5.43 -31.06
C ARG A 280 6.71 -5.33 -30.77
N CYS A 281 7.22 -4.11 -30.53
CA CYS A 281 8.67 -3.84 -30.54
C CYS A 281 9.32 -3.82 -29.15
N LEU A 282 8.56 -3.65 -28.06
CA LEU A 282 9.16 -3.56 -26.74
C LEU A 282 9.52 -4.94 -26.15
N PRO A 283 10.59 -5.04 -25.35
CA PRO A 283 11.02 -6.28 -24.72
C PRO A 283 10.00 -6.85 -23.74
N ARG A 284 9.96 -8.18 -23.64
CA ARG A 284 9.05 -8.92 -22.78
C ARG A 284 9.80 -9.72 -21.71
N PRO A 285 9.18 -10.12 -20.59
CA PRO A 285 7.76 -9.93 -20.21
C PRO A 285 7.37 -8.47 -20.00
N MET A 286 6.10 -8.12 -20.32
CA MET A 286 5.60 -6.74 -20.32
C MET A 286 4.35 -6.61 -19.44
N VAL A 287 4.31 -5.56 -18.63
CA VAL A 287 3.09 -5.13 -17.92
C VAL A 287 2.58 -3.86 -18.61
N VAL A 288 1.32 -3.87 -19.02
CA VAL A 288 0.66 -2.73 -19.66
C VAL A 288 -0.39 -2.18 -18.68
N TYR A 289 -0.20 -0.97 -18.21
CA TYR A 289 -1.13 -0.32 -17.31
C TYR A 289 -2.13 0.55 -18.06
N VAL A 290 -3.41 0.37 -17.70
CA VAL A 290 -4.55 1.16 -18.17
C VAL A 290 -5.35 1.69 -16.99
N MET A 291 -6.05 2.81 -17.20
CA MET A 291 -6.82 3.47 -16.13
C MET A 291 -8.06 2.66 -15.73
N ARG A 292 -8.80 2.08 -16.69
CA ARG A 292 -10.12 1.47 -16.46
C ARG A 292 -10.19 0.03 -16.98
N PRO A 293 -10.98 -0.86 -16.33
CA PRO A 293 -11.10 -2.26 -16.77
C PRO A 293 -11.53 -2.45 -18.23
N ASN A 294 -12.42 -1.60 -18.75
CA ASN A 294 -12.86 -1.68 -20.14
C ASN A 294 -11.77 -1.32 -21.16
N GLN A 295 -10.75 -0.55 -20.74
CA GLN A 295 -9.58 -0.27 -21.58
C GLN A 295 -8.67 -1.50 -21.69
N ALA A 296 -8.60 -2.33 -20.64
CA ALA A 296 -7.80 -3.54 -20.66
C ALA A 296 -8.27 -4.51 -21.76
N GLU A 297 -9.58 -4.70 -21.87
CA GLU A 297 -10.14 -5.55 -22.93
C GLU A 297 -9.88 -4.98 -24.33
N LYS A 298 -10.04 -3.66 -24.52
CA LYS A 298 -9.72 -3.00 -25.79
C LYS A 298 -8.26 -3.18 -26.20
N VAL A 299 -7.32 -3.08 -25.25
CA VAL A 299 -5.89 -3.29 -25.55
C VAL A 299 -5.59 -4.75 -25.83
N LYS A 300 -6.29 -5.69 -25.18
CA LYS A 300 -6.23 -7.13 -25.50
C LYS A 300 -6.72 -7.42 -26.92
N GLU A 301 -7.81 -6.81 -27.34
CA GLU A 301 -8.32 -6.87 -28.71
C GLU A 301 -7.28 -6.31 -29.71
N MET A 302 -6.70 -5.13 -29.41
CA MET A 302 -5.65 -4.55 -30.26
C MET A 302 -4.43 -5.46 -30.38
N ALA A 303 -4.04 -6.17 -29.32
CA ALA A 303 -2.96 -7.14 -29.36
C ALA A 303 -3.31 -8.33 -30.26
N ALA A 304 -4.54 -8.85 -30.17
CA ALA A 304 -5.03 -9.93 -31.02
C ALA A 304 -5.06 -9.53 -32.51
N ASP A 305 -5.52 -8.32 -32.84
CA ASP A 305 -5.55 -7.77 -34.21
C ASP A 305 -4.17 -7.76 -34.89
N ILE A 306 -3.11 -7.65 -34.08
CA ILE A 306 -1.72 -7.64 -34.58
C ILE A 306 -1.01 -9.00 -34.41
N GLY A 307 -1.77 -10.06 -34.09
CA GLY A 307 -1.28 -11.43 -33.97
C GLY A 307 -0.61 -11.77 -32.65
N ILE A 308 -0.78 -10.94 -31.62
CA ILE A 308 -0.27 -11.20 -30.26
C ILE A 308 -1.41 -11.79 -29.43
N THR A 309 -1.41 -13.12 -29.25
CA THR A 309 -2.48 -13.87 -28.56
C THR A 309 -2.12 -14.29 -27.14
N ASN A 310 -0.83 -14.27 -26.79
CA ASN A 310 -0.32 -14.69 -25.48
C ASN A 310 -0.39 -13.55 -24.46
N VAL A 311 -1.62 -13.08 -24.18
CA VAL A 311 -1.93 -11.88 -23.38
C VAL A 311 -3.05 -12.18 -22.40
N GLU A 312 -2.88 -11.77 -21.15
CA GLU A 312 -3.92 -11.84 -20.12
C GLU A 312 -4.31 -10.46 -19.57
N THR A 313 -5.54 -10.36 -19.02
CA THR A 313 -6.02 -9.13 -18.34
C THR A 313 -6.14 -9.35 -16.85
N PHE A 314 -5.79 -8.31 -16.05
CA PHE A 314 -5.95 -8.31 -14.61
C PHE A 314 -6.49 -6.97 -14.12
N THR A 315 -7.73 -6.95 -13.65
CA THR A 315 -8.42 -5.72 -13.24
C THR A 315 -9.13 -5.88 -11.90
N GLY A 316 -9.70 -4.80 -11.40
CA GLY A 316 -10.56 -4.85 -10.21
C GLY A 316 -11.79 -5.77 -10.36
N LYS A 317 -12.21 -6.07 -11.60
CA LYS A 317 -13.34 -6.97 -11.89
C LYS A 317 -12.95 -8.45 -11.98
N THR A 318 -11.66 -8.78 -12.03
CA THR A 318 -11.17 -10.18 -12.09
C THR A 318 -11.55 -10.89 -10.78
N LYS A 319 -12.19 -12.05 -10.88
CA LYS A 319 -12.65 -12.85 -9.74
C LYS A 319 -11.48 -13.41 -8.92
N SER A 320 -11.71 -13.72 -7.65
CA SER A 320 -10.66 -14.12 -6.70
C SER A 320 -9.92 -15.41 -7.12
N ASP A 321 -10.64 -16.42 -7.56
CA ASP A 321 -10.11 -17.67 -8.07
C ASP A 321 -9.28 -17.48 -9.35
N GLU A 322 -9.77 -16.66 -10.26
CA GLU A 322 -9.09 -16.30 -11.50
C GLU A 322 -7.82 -15.47 -11.24
N ARG A 323 -7.83 -14.58 -10.23
CA ARG A 323 -6.63 -13.82 -9.85
C ARG A 323 -5.46 -14.73 -9.48
N SER A 324 -5.72 -15.75 -8.67
CA SER A 324 -4.69 -16.70 -8.24
C SER A 324 -4.09 -17.46 -9.42
N ARG A 325 -4.96 -17.94 -10.34
CA ARG A 325 -4.54 -18.61 -11.58
C ARG A 325 -3.66 -17.71 -12.45
N ILE A 326 -4.10 -16.47 -12.71
CA ILE A 326 -3.34 -15.53 -13.57
C ILE A 326 -1.97 -15.21 -12.96
N ILE A 327 -1.89 -15.01 -11.64
CA ILE A 327 -0.62 -14.72 -10.96
C ILE A 327 0.35 -15.91 -11.07
N GLU A 328 -0.14 -17.13 -10.87
CA GLU A 328 0.66 -18.35 -11.00
C GLU A 328 1.16 -18.52 -12.43
N GLU A 329 0.27 -18.46 -13.42
CA GLU A 329 0.60 -18.57 -14.85
C GLU A 329 1.56 -17.47 -15.32
N TRP A 330 1.42 -16.24 -14.80
CA TRP A 330 2.36 -15.15 -15.03
C TRP A 330 3.75 -15.46 -14.50
N SER A 331 3.83 -16.01 -13.29
CA SER A 331 5.11 -16.37 -12.68
C SER A 331 5.82 -17.50 -13.41
N GLU A 332 5.05 -18.41 -14.03
CA GLU A 332 5.52 -19.54 -14.82
C GLU A 332 5.80 -19.22 -16.31
N ASN A 333 5.68 -17.95 -16.72
CA ASN A 333 5.88 -17.51 -18.11
C ASN A 333 4.91 -18.16 -19.12
N LYS A 334 3.67 -18.48 -18.70
CA LYS A 334 2.67 -19.00 -19.63
C LYS A 334 2.16 -17.97 -20.62
N PHE A 335 2.31 -16.70 -20.29
CA PHE A 335 2.08 -15.56 -21.17
C PHE A 335 3.10 -14.45 -20.89
N ASP A 336 3.35 -13.59 -21.87
CA ASP A 336 4.42 -12.58 -21.85
C ASP A 336 3.92 -11.15 -21.72
N ILE A 337 2.62 -10.91 -21.85
CA ILE A 337 2.00 -9.60 -21.66
C ILE A 337 0.84 -9.73 -20.71
N ILE A 338 0.81 -8.85 -19.70
CA ILE A 338 -0.34 -8.67 -18.84
C ILE A 338 -0.83 -7.23 -18.95
N ILE A 339 -2.12 -7.06 -19.24
CA ILE A 339 -2.77 -5.77 -19.32
C ILE A 339 -3.58 -5.57 -18.03
N ALA A 340 -3.26 -4.52 -17.29
CA ALA A 340 -3.76 -4.39 -15.93
C ALA A 340 -4.20 -2.97 -15.58
N THR A 341 -5.08 -2.86 -14.60
CA THR A 341 -5.30 -1.61 -13.86
C THR A 341 -4.38 -1.59 -12.62
N SER A 342 -4.38 -0.50 -11.86
CA SER A 342 -3.69 -0.39 -10.56
C SER A 342 -4.01 -1.54 -9.58
N ALA A 343 -5.10 -2.29 -9.81
CA ALA A 343 -5.43 -3.51 -9.05
C ALA A 343 -4.34 -4.61 -9.14
N PHE A 344 -3.53 -4.63 -10.20
CA PHE A 344 -2.35 -5.50 -10.35
C PHE A 344 -1.16 -4.98 -9.51
N GLY A 345 -1.40 -4.04 -8.60
CA GLY A 345 -0.38 -3.38 -7.81
C GLY A 345 0.14 -4.18 -6.62
N VAL A 346 -0.58 -5.16 -6.09
CA VAL A 346 -0.29 -5.78 -4.81
C VAL A 346 -0.26 -7.30 -4.92
N GLY A 347 0.82 -7.92 -4.42
CA GLY A 347 0.91 -9.39 -4.33
C GLY A 347 1.47 -10.11 -5.57
N VAL A 348 2.00 -9.39 -6.57
CA VAL A 348 2.62 -10.01 -7.74
C VAL A 348 4.12 -9.79 -7.73
N ASP A 349 4.89 -10.87 -7.62
CA ASP A 349 6.35 -10.83 -7.63
C ASP A 349 6.91 -11.65 -8.81
N LYS A 350 7.09 -10.98 -9.95
CA LYS A 350 7.83 -11.49 -11.11
C LYS A 350 9.09 -10.65 -11.27
N SER A 351 10.23 -11.29 -11.22
CA SER A 351 11.52 -10.59 -11.15
C SER A 351 12.01 -10.07 -12.52
N ASP A 352 11.67 -10.75 -13.59
CA ASP A 352 12.23 -10.58 -14.93
C ASP A 352 11.39 -9.73 -15.89
N VAL A 353 10.48 -8.90 -15.38
CA VAL A 353 9.69 -7.98 -16.22
C VAL A 353 10.62 -6.97 -16.90
N ARG A 354 10.57 -6.92 -18.24
CA ARG A 354 11.46 -6.06 -19.04
C ARG A 354 10.82 -4.74 -19.44
N THR A 355 9.49 -4.67 -19.54
CA THR A 355 8.78 -3.43 -19.86
C THR A 355 7.59 -3.20 -18.94
N VAL A 356 7.45 -1.96 -18.47
CA VAL A 356 6.23 -1.43 -17.87
C VAL A 356 5.75 -0.31 -18.79
N LEU A 357 4.63 -0.55 -19.48
CA LEU A 357 4.02 0.39 -20.42
C LEU A 357 2.79 1.03 -19.78
N HIS A 358 2.79 2.35 -19.63
CA HIS A 358 1.63 3.10 -19.16
C HIS A 358 0.89 3.71 -20.37
N LEU A 359 -0.39 3.39 -20.47
CA LEU A 359 -1.30 3.99 -21.46
C LEU A 359 -2.21 5.06 -20.84
N TYR A 360 -1.82 5.59 -19.70
CA TYR A 360 -2.48 6.67 -18.98
C TYR A 360 -1.46 7.41 -18.11
N VAL A 361 -1.84 8.58 -17.60
CA VAL A 361 -1.03 9.31 -16.62
C VAL A 361 -1.48 8.90 -15.21
N PRO A 362 -0.63 8.28 -14.39
CA PRO A 362 -0.95 7.97 -13.00
C PRO A 362 -1.26 9.21 -12.17
N ASP A 363 -2.13 9.06 -11.16
CA ASP A 363 -2.65 10.16 -10.34
C ASP A 363 -1.57 10.97 -9.63
N ASN A 364 -0.46 10.33 -9.28
CA ASN A 364 0.67 10.97 -8.61
C ASN A 364 1.98 10.20 -8.87
N PRO A 365 3.16 10.83 -8.61
CA PRO A 365 4.46 10.20 -8.80
C PRO A 365 4.67 8.91 -7.99
N ASN A 366 4.04 8.78 -6.82
CA ASN A 366 4.17 7.57 -6.00
C ASN A 366 3.45 6.38 -6.65
N ALA A 367 2.23 6.58 -7.17
CA ALA A 367 1.49 5.56 -7.91
C ALA A 367 2.30 5.11 -9.13
N TYR A 368 2.82 6.06 -9.93
CA TYR A 368 3.70 5.76 -11.05
C TYR A 368 4.91 4.93 -10.62
N TYR A 369 5.61 5.35 -9.54
CA TYR A 369 6.81 4.65 -9.06
C TYR A 369 6.52 3.25 -8.51
N GLN A 370 5.36 3.03 -7.92
CA GLN A 370 4.92 1.71 -7.47
C GLN A 370 4.62 0.77 -8.64
N GLU A 371 3.98 1.27 -9.70
CA GLU A 371 3.65 0.52 -10.91
C GLU A 371 4.92 0.18 -11.70
N LEU A 372 5.78 1.15 -11.97
CA LEU A 372 7.06 0.89 -12.64
C LEU A 372 7.99 -0.01 -11.82
N GLY A 373 7.82 -0.04 -10.51
CA GLY A 373 8.55 -0.90 -9.58
C GLY A 373 8.35 -2.40 -9.81
N ARG A 374 7.49 -2.80 -10.75
CA ARG A 374 7.33 -4.19 -11.21
C ARG A 374 8.47 -4.62 -12.13
N GLY A 375 9.03 -3.68 -12.90
CA GLY A 375 10.11 -3.97 -13.84
C GLY A 375 11.47 -4.18 -13.17
N GLY A 376 12.32 -5.04 -13.74
CA GLY A 376 13.72 -5.19 -13.39
C GLY A 376 14.02 -5.57 -11.94
N ARG A 377 13.19 -6.37 -11.27
CA ARG A 377 13.41 -6.79 -9.88
C ARG A 377 14.57 -7.76 -9.70
N ASP A 378 15.02 -8.37 -10.78
CA ASP A 378 16.23 -9.19 -10.86
C ASP A 378 17.53 -8.36 -10.89
N GLY A 379 17.41 -7.03 -10.92
CA GLY A 379 18.52 -6.10 -11.00
C GLY A 379 19.02 -5.86 -12.41
N LEU A 380 18.29 -6.35 -13.44
CA LEU A 380 18.59 -6.09 -14.85
C LEU A 380 17.78 -4.88 -15.35
N PRO A 381 18.24 -4.18 -16.40
CA PRO A 381 17.51 -3.06 -16.97
C PRO A 381 16.09 -3.43 -17.39
N CYS A 382 15.18 -2.49 -17.22
CA CYS A 382 13.82 -2.56 -17.73
C CYS A 382 13.40 -1.21 -18.30
N LEU A 383 12.43 -1.22 -19.20
CA LEU A 383 11.86 -0.01 -19.78
C LEU A 383 10.63 0.43 -18.99
N SER A 384 10.53 1.72 -18.74
CA SER A 384 9.32 2.39 -18.29
C SER A 384 8.89 3.34 -19.41
N VAL A 385 7.93 2.90 -20.19
CA VAL A 385 7.41 3.65 -21.34
C VAL A 385 6.04 4.20 -21.00
N MET A 386 5.84 5.48 -21.26
CA MET A 386 4.53 6.12 -21.11
C MET A 386 4.05 6.60 -22.47
N CYS A 387 2.93 6.07 -22.97
CA CYS A 387 2.31 6.46 -24.23
C CYS A 387 0.99 7.18 -23.94
N VAL A 388 0.97 8.47 -24.18
CA VAL A 388 -0.12 9.36 -23.78
C VAL A 388 -0.54 10.31 -24.91
N TYR A 389 -1.83 10.61 -24.93
CA TYR A 389 -2.38 11.77 -25.63
C TYR A 389 -2.63 12.86 -24.58
N PRO A 390 -1.74 13.88 -24.48
CA PRO A 390 -1.71 14.77 -23.33
C PRO A 390 -3.02 15.51 -23.06
N GLU A 391 -3.76 15.93 -24.11
CA GLU A 391 -5.00 16.67 -23.95
C GLU A 391 -6.07 15.90 -23.16
N GLU A 392 -6.24 14.58 -23.42
CA GLU A 392 -7.24 13.77 -22.73
C GLU A 392 -6.70 13.06 -21.49
N ASP A 393 -5.46 12.56 -21.55
CA ASP A 393 -4.91 11.76 -20.46
C ASP A 393 -4.57 12.61 -19.24
N LEU A 394 -4.13 13.88 -19.43
CA LEU A 394 -3.92 14.81 -18.33
C LEU A 394 -5.26 15.24 -17.70
N GLU A 395 -6.27 15.55 -18.52
CA GLU A 395 -7.60 15.87 -18.00
C GLU A 395 -8.17 14.69 -17.19
N SER A 396 -8.03 13.47 -17.72
CA SER A 396 -8.44 12.25 -17.03
C SER A 396 -7.72 12.06 -15.70
N ALA A 397 -6.42 12.33 -15.65
CA ALA A 397 -5.63 12.28 -14.41
C ALA A 397 -6.13 13.32 -13.39
N PHE A 398 -6.41 14.56 -13.82
CA PHE A 398 -6.98 15.59 -12.95
C PHE A 398 -8.35 15.21 -12.38
N VAL A 399 -9.20 14.55 -13.16
CA VAL A 399 -10.52 14.07 -12.69
C VAL A 399 -10.37 12.97 -11.65
N MET A 400 -9.30 12.19 -11.70
CA MET A 400 -9.01 11.09 -10.77
C MET A 400 -8.27 11.52 -9.51
N THR A 401 -7.69 12.73 -9.48
CA THR A 401 -7.02 13.25 -8.28
C THR A 401 -7.98 13.31 -7.08
N ASP A 402 -7.43 13.24 -5.89
CA ASP A 402 -8.19 13.23 -4.65
C ASP A 402 -9.11 14.46 -4.55
N LYS A 403 -10.41 14.19 -4.39
CA LYS A 403 -11.40 15.25 -4.26
C LYS A 403 -11.40 15.79 -2.83
N VAL A 404 -11.13 17.07 -2.69
CA VAL A 404 -11.30 17.78 -1.42
C VAL A 404 -12.75 18.26 -1.33
N LEU A 405 -13.44 17.89 -0.26
CA LEU A 405 -14.80 18.38 -0.02
C LEU A 405 -14.82 19.90 0.16
N GLY A 406 -15.86 20.56 -0.37
CA GLY A 406 -16.12 21.95 -0.04
C GLY A 406 -16.42 22.15 1.44
N SER A 407 -16.08 23.32 1.99
CA SER A 407 -16.24 23.66 3.41
C SER A 407 -17.67 23.44 3.93
N GLU A 408 -18.69 23.81 3.18
CA GLU A 408 -20.09 23.57 3.54
C GLU A 408 -20.41 22.07 3.70
N LYS A 409 -19.87 21.24 2.81
CA LYS A 409 -20.05 19.80 2.87
C LYS A 409 -19.30 19.17 4.04
N ILE A 410 -18.10 19.67 4.37
CA ILE A 410 -17.35 19.25 5.55
C ILE A 410 -18.13 19.61 6.81
N LEU A 411 -18.58 20.86 6.92
CA LEU A 411 -19.31 21.36 8.07
C LEU A 411 -20.62 20.61 8.28
N GLY A 412 -21.47 20.49 7.24
CA GLY A 412 -22.76 19.82 7.36
C GLY A 412 -22.65 18.34 7.73
N ARG A 413 -21.59 17.63 7.27
CA ARG A 413 -21.30 16.25 7.70
C ARG A 413 -20.86 16.19 9.14
N TRP A 414 -19.96 17.09 9.56
CA TRP A 414 -19.50 17.19 10.93
C TRP A 414 -20.64 17.45 11.91
N GLU A 415 -21.49 18.44 11.63
CA GLU A 415 -22.65 18.80 12.45
C GLU A 415 -23.65 17.65 12.59
N SER A 416 -23.96 16.96 11.47
CA SER A 416 -24.88 15.81 11.50
C SER A 416 -24.35 14.68 12.37
N MET A 417 -23.07 14.35 12.26
CA MET A 417 -22.45 13.34 13.13
C MET A 417 -22.39 13.78 14.59
N LEU A 418 -22.05 15.06 14.84
CA LEU A 418 -21.99 15.58 16.20
C LEU A 418 -23.37 15.63 16.85
N ASN A 419 -24.44 15.97 16.11
CA ASN A 419 -25.82 16.02 16.64
C ASN A 419 -26.37 14.62 16.93
N SER A 420 -25.86 13.58 16.29
CA SER A 420 -26.27 12.17 16.49
C SER A 420 -25.39 11.42 17.50
N HIS A 421 -24.42 12.10 18.13
CA HIS A 421 -23.47 11.47 19.01
C HIS A 421 -24.10 10.87 20.28
N THR A 422 -23.50 9.80 20.78
CA THR A 422 -23.72 9.31 22.13
C THR A 422 -22.58 9.77 23.03
N SER A 423 -22.88 10.56 24.08
CA SER A 423 -21.87 10.97 25.04
C SER A 423 -21.66 9.92 26.12
N THR A 424 -20.42 9.64 26.48
CA THR A 424 -20.12 8.78 27.63
C THR A 424 -20.06 9.65 28.88
N ARG A 425 -20.88 9.34 29.90
CA ARG A 425 -20.93 10.12 31.17
C ARG A 425 -19.53 10.24 31.78
N GLY A 426 -19.06 11.49 31.97
CA GLY A 426 -17.85 11.82 32.73
C GLY A 426 -16.53 11.80 31.96
N ILE A 427 -16.54 11.62 30.63
CA ILE A 427 -15.37 11.68 29.76
C ILE A 427 -15.69 12.63 28.62
N ASP A 428 -14.79 13.60 28.31
CA ASP A 428 -14.87 14.46 27.12
C ASP A 428 -14.63 13.66 25.84
N SER A 429 -15.54 12.71 25.58
CA SER A 429 -15.48 11.86 24.39
C SER A 429 -16.86 11.70 23.76
N TYR A 430 -16.87 11.65 22.44
CA TYR A 430 -18.05 11.57 21.61
C TYR A 430 -17.96 10.34 20.73
N THR A 431 -19.00 9.50 20.72
CA THR A 431 -19.10 8.40 19.77
C THR A 431 -19.96 8.84 18.59
N LEU A 432 -19.36 8.94 17.42
CA LEU A 432 -19.98 9.39 16.20
C LEU A 432 -20.47 8.21 15.38
N ASP A 433 -21.72 8.27 14.92
CA ASP A 433 -22.28 7.35 13.92
C ASP A 433 -21.92 7.86 12.53
N THR A 434 -21.17 7.07 11.77
CA THR A 434 -20.72 7.47 10.43
C THR A 434 -21.75 7.22 9.33
N SER A 435 -22.87 6.58 9.63
CA SER A 435 -23.97 6.33 8.66
C SER A 435 -24.96 7.48 8.53
N VAL A 436 -24.82 8.50 9.37
CA VAL A 436 -25.74 9.64 9.42
C VAL A 436 -25.76 10.43 8.11
N LYS A 437 -26.94 10.77 7.64
CA LYS A 437 -27.09 11.64 6.46
C LYS A 437 -26.65 13.08 6.78
N PRO A 438 -25.91 13.72 5.87
CA PRO A 438 -25.45 15.08 6.09
C PRO A 438 -26.62 16.09 6.02
N ASN A 439 -26.51 17.15 6.81
CA ASN A 439 -27.50 18.23 6.85
C ASN A 439 -27.08 19.38 5.92
N TYR A 440 -27.12 19.14 4.62
CA TYR A 440 -27.02 20.19 3.61
C TYR A 440 -27.93 19.88 2.42
N ASN A 441 -28.52 20.92 1.82
CA ASN A 441 -29.37 20.78 0.65
C ASN A 441 -28.50 20.51 -0.57
N SER A 442 -28.38 19.24 -0.99
CA SER A 442 -27.83 18.90 -2.29
C SER A 442 -28.95 18.36 -3.18
N VAL A 443 -29.10 18.98 -4.33
CA VAL A 443 -30.17 18.68 -5.32
C VAL A 443 -29.91 17.34 -6.06
N ASP A 444 -28.78 16.68 -5.84
CA ASP A 444 -28.32 15.53 -6.63
C ASP A 444 -28.04 14.27 -5.77
N TYR A 445 -29.01 13.78 -4.99
CA TYR A 445 -28.86 12.45 -4.41
C TYR A 445 -29.77 11.45 -5.12
N ALA A 446 -29.16 10.67 -6.03
CA ALA A 446 -29.73 9.43 -6.53
C ALA A 446 -29.87 8.40 -5.39
N GLU A 447 -30.84 7.53 -5.52
CA GLU A 447 -31.21 6.49 -4.55
C GLU A 447 -30.00 5.65 -4.08
N ASP A 448 -29.96 5.34 -2.76
CA ASP A 448 -29.00 4.52 -2.02
C ASP A 448 -27.58 5.10 -1.84
N THR A 449 -27.49 6.16 -1.04
CA THR A 449 -26.22 6.86 -0.74
C THR A 449 -25.58 6.44 0.59
N SER A 450 -26.14 5.51 1.34
CA SER A 450 -25.71 5.21 2.71
C SER A 450 -24.23 4.84 2.83
N THR A 451 -23.71 4.01 1.93
CA THR A 451 -22.28 3.64 1.90
C THR A 451 -21.38 4.79 1.43
N VAL A 452 -21.86 5.63 0.53
CA VAL A 452 -21.14 6.81 0.04
C VAL A 452 -21.07 7.87 1.13
N ASP A 453 -22.19 8.10 1.83
CA ASP A 453 -22.24 9.06 2.95
C ASP A 453 -21.33 8.62 4.09
N GLN A 454 -21.35 7.34 4.45
CA GLN A 454 -20.44 6.78 5.45
C GLN A 454 -18.97 7.04 5.09
N LYS A 455 -18.58 6.78 3.85
CA LYS A 455 -17.20 7.03 3.39
C LYS A 455 -16.81 8.50 3.55
N TRP A 456 -17.68 9.43 3.17
CA TRP A 456 -17.39 10.86 3.29
C TRP A 456 -17.46 11.38 4.72
N ASN A 457 -18.30 10.82 5.57
CA ASN A 457 -18.35 11.14 6.99
C ASN A 457 -17.04 10.71 7.68
N ILE A 458 -16.56 9.50 7.39
CA ILE A 458 -15.25 9.05 7.86
C ILE A 458 -14.13 9.95 7.31
N TYR A 459 -14.20 10.35 6.04
CA TYR A 459 -13.25 11.32 5.47
C TYR A 459 -13.16 12.58 6.31
N VAL A 460 -14.30 13.18 6.70
CA VAL A 460 -14.32 14.41 7.53
C VAL A 460 -13.66 14.17 8.89
N ILE A 461 -13.97 13.06 9.56
CA ILE A 461 -13.34 12.72 10.85
C ILE A 461 -11.82 12.61 10.70
N LEU A 462 -11.36 11.91 9.67
CA LEU A 462 -9.95 11.70 9.44
C LEU A 462 -9.22 12.99 8.99
N LEU A 463 -9.91 13.86 8.24
CA LEU A 463 -9.41 15.17 7.88
C LEU A 463 -9.18 16.02 9.13
N LEU A 464 -10.17 16.13 10.04
CA LEU A 464 -10.05 16.87 11.29
C LEU A 464 -8.95 16.30 12.20
N ARG A 465 -8.80 14.97 12.25
CA ARG A 465 -7.68 14.31 12.95
C ARG A 465 -6.33 14.71 12.37
N ARG A 466 -6.19 14.70 11.02
CA ARG A 466 -4.96 15.05 10.31
C ARG A 466 -4.45 16.46 10.69
N TYR A 467 -5.37 17.38 10.91
CA TYR A 467 -5.05 18.75 11.35
C TYR A 467 -5.05 18.92 12.86
N ASN A 468 -5.05 17.82 13.62
CA ASN A 468 -4.95 17.80 15.08
C ASN A 468 -6.09 18.58 15.77
N LEU A 469 -7.27 18.59 15.18
CA LEU A 469 -8.48 19.22 15.75
C LEU A 469 -9.28 18.25 16.60
N ILE A 470 -9.13 16.96 16.34
CA ILE A 470 -9.71 15.86 17.11
C ILE A 470 -8.67 14.74 17.29
N LYS A 471 -8.85 13.91 18.29
CA LYS A 471 -8.14 12.65 18.49
C LYS A 471 -9.13 11.49 18.36
N ILE A 472 -8.81 10.48 17.57
CA ILE A 472 -9.58 9.23 17.55
C ILE A 472 -9.10 8.37 18.72
N LEU A 473 -10.03 7.94 19.56
CA LEU A 473 -9.76 7.14 20.75
C LEU A 473 -9.99 5.66 20.49
N ASP A 474 -11.05 5.35 19.73
CA ASP A 474 -11.43 3.98 19.43
C ASP A 474 -12.33 3.94 18.18
N MET A 475 -12.46 2.76 17.60
CA MET A 475 -13.35 2.52 16.47
C MET A 475 -13.93 1.11 16.58
N VAL A 476 -15.24 1.03 16.46
CA VAL A 476 -16.00 -0.22 16.47
C VAL A 476 -16.79 -0.31 15.17
N VAL A 477 -16.81 -1.49 14.57
CA VAL A 477 -17.63 -1.77 13.38
C VAL A 477 -18.76 -2.71 13.80
N ASP A 478 -19.99 -2.30 13.53
CA ASP A 478 -21.14 -3.18 13.73
C ASP A 478 -21.06 -4.35 12.73
N PRO A 479 -21.02 -5.61 13.20
CA PRO A 479 -20.80 -6.76 12.32
C PRO A 479 -22.00 -7.04 11.38
N HIS A 480 -23.18 -6.54 11.69
CA HIS A 480 -24.40 -6.76 10.89
C HIS A 480 -24.59 -5.68 9.84
N THR A 481 -24.42 -4.41 10.23
CA THR A 481 -24.66 -3.25 9.37
C THR A 481 -23.41 -2.77 8.67
N GLN A 482 -22.21 -3.18 9.13
CA GLN A 482 -20.91 -2.68 8.67
C GLN A 482 -20.73 -1.17 8.88
N VAL A 483 -21.49 -0.59 9.80
CA VAL A 483 -21.38 0.82 10.18
C VAL A 483 -20.23 1.00 11.16
N TYR A 484 -19.45 2.06 10.94
CA TYR A 484 -18.37 2.45 11.82
C TYR A 484 -18.87 3.44 12.88
N PHE A 485 -18.64 3.10 14.14
CA PHE A 485 -18.81 3.97 15.28
C PHE A 485 -17.43 4.43 15.75
N ILE A 486 -17.16 5.74 15.66
CA ILE A 486 -15.85 6.29 15.94
C ILE A 486 -15.92 7.13 17.20
N ARG A 487 -15.16 6.72 18.23
CA ARG A 487 -15.04 7.48 19.48
C ARG A 487 -13.89 8.45 19.37
N ILE A 488 -14.19 9.73 19.60
CA ILE A 488 -13.24 10.83 19.48
C ILE A 488 -13.17 11.67 20.75
N SER A 489 -12.06 12.40 20.91
CA SER A 489 -11.93 13.56 21.79
C SER A 489 -11.74 14.80 20.93
N ILE A 490 -12.44 15.88 21.24
CA ILE A 490 -12.35 17.14 20.51
C ILE A 490 -11.25 17.98 21.16
N LEU A 491 -10.20 18.30 20.39
CA LEU A 491 -9.06 19.10 20.85
C LEU A 491 -9.30 20.59 20.65
N ASP A 492 -9.98 20.96 19.57
CA ASP A 492 -10.35 22.36 19.28
C ASP A 492 -11.83 22.58 19.57
N LYS A 493 -12.12 23.32 20.64
CA LYS A 493 -13.48 23.57 21.13
C LYS A 493 -14.38 24.31 20.13
N ARG A 494 -13.81 24.97 19.11
CA ARG A 494 -14.61 25.61 18.05
C ARG A 494 -15.46 24.60 17.27
N LEU A 495 -15.07 23.33 17.29
CA LEU A 495 -15.85 22.25 16.64
C LEU A 495 -17.12 21.85 17.39
N LEU A 496 -17.32 22.31 18.64
CA LEU A 496 -18.49 21.96 19.47
C LEU A 496 -19.73 22.79 19.15
N GLN A 497 -19.58 23.90 18.44
CA GLN A 497 -20.69 24.83 18.16
C GLN A 497 -20.61 25.28 16.70
N THR A 498 -21.77 25.40 16.06
CA THR A 498 -21.87 26.02 14.73
C THR A 498 -21.73 27.53 14.89
N SER A 499 -20.56 28.06 14.62
CA SER A 499 -20.25 29.49 14.71
C SER A 499 -19.48 29.95 13.47
N GLU A 500 -19.34 31.26 13.27
CA GLU A 500 -18.47 31.80 12.22
C GLU A 500 -17.01 31.33 12.41
N ASP A 501 -16.54 31.22 13.66
CA ASP A 501 -15.20 30.69 13.96
C ASP A 501 -15.03 29.23 13.52
N THR A 502 -16.09 28.43 13.61
CA THR A 502 -16.08 27.03 13.11
C THR A 502 -16.01 27.00 11.58
N LYS A 503 -16.76 27.85 10.90
CA LYS A 503 -16.71 27.96 9.44
C LYS A 503 -15.33 28.39 8.95
N LEU A 504 -14.73 29.39 9.61
CA LEU A 504 -13.37 29.84 9.29
C LEU A 504 -12.33 28.74 9.55
N LEU A 505 -12.48 27.98 10.63
CA LEU A 505 -11.61 26.85 10.92
C LEU A 505 -11.69 25.76 9.84
N ILE A 506 -12.89 25.41 9.44
CA ILE A 506 -13.13 24.39 8.39
C ILE A 506 -12.61 24.87 7.02
N GLU A 507 -12.80 26.17 6.69
CA GLU A 507 -12.25 26.74 5.46
C GLU A 507 -10.72 26.76 5.45
N ASP A 508 -10.07 27.05 6.57
CA ASP A 508 -8.62 26.97 6.73
C ASP A 508 -8.11 25.51 6.51
N VAL A 509 -8.78 24.55 7.12
CA VAL A 509 -8.47 23.11 6.93
C VAL A 509 -8.63 22.70 5.47
N ARG A 510 -9.74 23.07 4.85
CA ARG A 510 -10.02 22.78 3.43
C ARG A 510 -8.97 23.40 2.52
N THR A 511 -8.60 24.65 2.77
CA THR A 511 -7.59 25.37 1.98
C THR A 511 -6.21 24.73 2.11
N LYS A 512 -5.83 24.32 3.32
CA LYS A 512 -4.57 23.61 3.57
C LYS A 512 -4.55 22.24 2.85
N GLU A 513 -5.65 21.51 2.85
CA GLU A 513 -5.74 20.23 2.15
C GLU A 513 -5.72 20.41 0.64
N TRP A 514 -6.41 21.43 0.12
CA TRP A 514 -6.40 21.78 -1.30
C TRP A 514 -5.00 22.14 -1.80
N ASN A 515 -4.26 22.97 -1.05
CA ASN A 515 -2.91 23.41 -1.43
C ASN A 515 -1.86 22.30 -1.30
N LYS A 516 -2.21 21.20 -0.66
CA LYS A 516 -1.35 20.02 -0.54
C LYS A 516 -1.47 19.10 -1.76
N ASN A 517 -2.65 19.04 -2.36
CA ASN A 517 -2.95 18.26 -3.56
C ASN A 517 -2.64 19.06 -4.81
#